data_69cf38a462f9dfc07384c2132ab89558
#
_entry.id   69cf38a462f9dfc07384c2132ab89558
#
_cell.length_a   1.000
_cell.length_b   1.000
_cell.length_c   1.000
_cell.angle_alpha   90.00
_cell.angle_beta   90.00
_cell.angle_gamma   90.00
#
_symmetry.space_group_name_H-M   'P 1'
#
loop_
_entity.id
_entity.type
_entity.pdbx_description
1 polymer ?
#
loop_
_entity_poly.entity_id
_entity_poly.type
_entity_poly.pdbx_seq_one_letter_code
_entity_poly.pdbx_strand_id
1 'polypeptide(L)'
;MNSHLTFHHFGLAVRRPDEARKFVAQLGYAPGESVFDPAQNVHLQLCTHDRHPAVEIIWPGDTTGPVDKLAQRHTSGIIYHLCYETDDLKAALAGLESDGLRPICISPPTPAPLFGGRPVSFYNVVGMGLIEILE
;
A
#
# COMPACT_ATOMS: atom_id res chain seq x y z
N MET A 1 0.33 9.84 21.11
CA MET A 1 0.33 10.13 19.64
C MET A 1 1.63 9.63 19.04
N ASN A 2 1.55 8.93 17.91
CA ASN A 2 2.73 8.47 17.19
C ASN A 2 3.16 9.51 16.15
N SER A 3 4.18 10.31 16.49
CA SER A 3 4.69 11.38 15.59
C SER A 3 5.62 10.85 14.50
N HIS A 4 5.93 9.55 14.51
CA HIS A 4 6.84 8.91 13.55
C HIS A 4 6.13 8.35 12.31
N LEU A 5 4.78 8.38 12.28
CA LEU A 5 4.00 7.88 11.15
C LEU A 5 3.24 9.02 10.47
N THR A 6 3.51 9.22 9.19
CA THR A 6 2.79 10.18 8.35
C THR A 6 2.03 9.42 7.26
N PHE A 7 0.74 9.68 7.11
CA PHE A 7 -0.07 9.01 6.08
C PHE A 7 0.47 9.34 4.69
N HIS A 8 0.67 8.32 3.87
CA HIS A 8 1.20 8.45 2.53
C HIS A 8 0.16 8.13 1.45
N HIS A 9 -0.38 6.93 1.46
CA HIS A 9 -1.38 6.52 0.47
C HIS A 9 -2.22 5.35 1.00
N PHE A 10 -3.29 5.05 0.28
CA PHE A 10 -3.98 3.78 0.45
C PHE A 10 -3.88 2.92 -0.80
N GLY A 11 -3.78 1.61 -0.59
CA GLY A 11 -3.65 0.62 -1.64
C GLY A 11 -5.01 0.07 -2.05
N LEU A 12 -5.34 0.22 -3.33
CA LEU A 12 -6.56 -0.28 -3.96
C LEU A 12 -6.22 -1.50 -4.82
N ALA A 13 -6.62 -2.68 -4.37
CA ALA A 13 -6.46 -3.92 -5.13
C ALA A 13 -7.64 -4.11 -6.09
N VAL A 14 -7.35 -4.31 -7.38
CA VAL A 14 -8.32 -4.52 -8.43
C VAL A 14 -7.89 -5.68 -9.33
N ARG A 15 -8.81 -6.26 -10.07
CA ARG A 15 -8.47 -7.28 -11.07
C ARG A 15 -7.81 -6.68 -12.31
N ARG A 16 -8.32 -5.52 -12.75
CA ARG A 16 -7.83 -4.73 -13.89
C ARG A 16 -7.85 -3.26 -13.53
N PRO A 17 -6.86 -2.49 -13.96
CA PRO A 17 -6.71 -1.09 -13.53
C PRO A 17 -7.65 -0.10 -14.22
N ASP A 18 -8.29 -0.47 -15.34
CA ASP A 18 -8.94 0.48 -16.25
C ASP A 18 -10.03 1.33 -15.58
N GLU A 19 -10.95 0.69 -14.88
CA GLU A 19 -12.08 1.40 -14.24
C GLU A 19 -11.59 2.27 -13.06
N ALA A 20 -10.62 1.76 -12.28
CA ALA A 20 -10.01 2.53 -11.19
C ALA A 20 -9.29 3.77 -11.73
N ARG A 21 -8.55 3.63 -12.83
CA ARG A 21 -7.88 4.77 -13.50
C ARG A 21 -8.87 5.82 -13.95
N LYS A 22 -9.97 5.41 -14.59
CA LYS A 22 -11.02 6.32 -15.01
C LYS A 22 -11.63 7.06 -13.82
N PHE A 23 -11.90 6.34 -12.75
CA PHE A 23 -12.52 6.91 -11.55
C PHE A 23 -11.61 7.96 -10.91
N VAL A 24 -10.34 7.63 -10.64
CA VAL A 24 -9.43 8.60 -10.02
C VAL A 24 -9.14 9.80 -10.93
N ALA A 25 -9.13 9.60 -12.25
CA ALA A 25 -8.99 10.71 -13.20
C ALA A 25 -10.16 11.70 -13.11
N GLN A 26 -11.39 11.21 -12.90
CA GLN A 26 -12.57 12.06 -12.68
C GLN A 26 -12.42 12.92 -11.40
N LEU A 27 -11.66 12.46 -10.45
CA LEU A 27 -11.39 13.18 -9.19
C LEU A 27 -10.19 14.13 -9.28
N GLY A 28 -9.53 14.20 -10.44
CA GLY A 28 -8.38 15.09 -10.66
C GLY A 28 -7.02 14.51 -10.28
N TYR A 29 -6.94 13.19 -10.09
CA TYR A 29 -5.65 12.54 -9.83
C TYR A 29 -4.78 12.51 -11.09
N ALA A 30 -3.48 12.71 -10.90
CA ALA A 30 -2.46 12.53 -11.92
C ALA A 30 -1.91 11.10 -11.82
N PRO A 31 -1.98 10.29 -12.90
CA PRO A 31 -1.43 8.94 -12.89
C PRO A 31 0.09 8.97 -13.00
N GLY A 32 0.77 8.18 -12.17
CA GLY A 32 2.19 7.89 -12.31
C GLY A 32 2.44 6.76 -13.32
N GLU A 33 3.71 6.38 -13.49
CA GLU A 33 4.07 5.23 -14.31
C GLU A 33 3.63 3.91 -13.64
N SER A 34 3.22 2.95 -14.48
CA SER A 34 3.02 1.57 -14.01
C SER A 34 4.38 0.90 -13.78
N VAL A 35 4.52 0.26 -12.64
CA VAL A 35 5.72 -0.48 -12.25
C VAL A 35 5.33 -1.92 -11.94
N PHE A 36 6.14 -2.89 -12.39
CA PHE A 36 5.97 -4.28 -12.00
C PHE A 36 6.88 -4.60 -10.82
N ASP A 37 6.32 -5.18 -9.76
CA ASP A 37 7.05 -5.66 -8.59
C ASP A 37 7.13 -7.20 -8.65
N PRO A 38 8.30 -7.77 -9.02
CA PRO A 38 8.43 -9.22 -9.14
C PRO A 38 8.40 -9.92 -7.77
N ALA A 39 8.77 -9.24 -6.70
CA ALA A 39 8.76 -9.83 -5.35
C ALA A 39 7.33 -10.14 -4.89
N GLN A 40 6.37 -9.28 -5.25
CA GLN A 40 4.95 -9.45 -4.92
C GLN A 40 4.12 -10.01 -6.09
N ASN A 41 4.69 -10.08 -7.29
CA ASN A 41 4.00 -10.44 -8.53
C ASN A 41 2.76 -9.58 -8.78
N VAL A 42 2.95 -8.27 -8.72
CA VAL A 42 1.89 -7.29 -8.93
C VAL A 42 2.37 -6.15 -9.82
N HIS A 43 1.43 -5.54 -10.50
CA HIS A 43 1.61 -4.22 -11.11
C HIS A 43 1.12 -3.15 -10.15
N LEU A 44 1.82 -2.04 -10.10
CA LEU A 44 1.57 -0.91 -9.21
C LEU A 44 1.53 0.38 -10.00
N GLN A 45 0.60 1.26 -9.65
CA GLN A 45 0.55 2.61 -10.21
C GLN A 45 0.12 3.59 -9.12
N LEU A 46 1.00 4.53 -8.78
CA LEU A 46 0.69 5.57 -7.83
C LEU A 46 0.02 6.75 -8.54
N CYS A 47 -1.19 7.09 -8.10
CA CYS A 47 -1.93 8.25 -8.58
C CYS A 47 -1.93 9.32 -7.50
N THR A 48 -1.54 10.54 -7.84
CA THR A 48 -1.36 11.64 -6.88
C THR A 48 -2.36 12.76 -7.10
N HIS A 49 -2.62 13.51 -6.04
CA HIS A 49 -3.52 14.66 -6.04
C HIS A 49 -3.00 15.74 -5.10
N ASP A 50 -3.21 17.02 -5.44
CA ASP A 50 -2.68 18.15 -4.65
C ASP A 50 -3.33 18.27 -3.26
N ARG A 51 -4.56 17.82 -3.11
CA ARG A 51 -5.37 18.03 -1.88
C ARG A 51 -5.88 16.74 -1.24
N HIS A 52 -5.67 15.58 -1.90
CA HIS A 52 -6.13 14.29 -1.40
C HIS A 52 -4.96 13.33 -1.26
N PRO A 53 -5.06 12.34 -0.37
CA PRO A 53 -4.06 11.30 -0.27
C PRO A 53 -3.86 10.57 -1.60
N ALA A 54 -2.63 10.13 -1.87
CA ALA A 54 -2.34 9.32 -3.05
C ALA A 54 -3.08 7.98 -3.00
N VAL A 55 -3.36 7.44 -4.17
CA VAL A 55 -3.97 6.11 -4.35
C VAL A 55 -3.00 5.24 -5.14
N GLU A 56 -2.62 4.11 -4.58
CA GLU A 56 -1.85 3.09 -5.27
C GLU A 56 -2.81 2.05 -5.85
N ILE A 57 -2.93 2.02 -7.17
CA ILE A 57 -3.72 0.99 -7.85
C ILE A 57 -2.83 -0.23 -8.03
N ILE A 58 -3.30 -1.40 -7.58
CA ILE A 58 -2.56 -2.66 -7.57
C ILE A 58 -3.37 -3.72 -8.26
N TRP A 59 -2.76 -4.42 -9.24
CA TRP A 59 -3.43 -5.54 -9.93
C TRP A 59 -2.46 -6.71 -10.12
N PRO A 60 -2.98 -7.95 -10.22
CA PRO A 60 -2.15 -9.14 -10.32
C PRO A 60 -1.23 -9.14 -11.53
N GLY A 61 -0.04 -9.71 -11.35
CA GLY A 61 0.85 -10.09 -12.46
C GLY A 61 0.40 -11.39 -13.14
N ASP A 62 1.24 -11.93 -14.01
CA ASP A 62 0.89 -13.08 -14.86
C ASP A 62 0.91 -14.43 -14.13
N THR A 63 1.51 -14.49 -12.94
CA THR A 63 1.58 -15.71 -12.13
C THR A 63 0.78 -15.55 -10.84
N THR A 64 0.51 -16.64 -10.14
CA THR A 64 -0.26 -16.62 -8.89
C THR A 64 0.52 -15.92 -7.78
N GLY A 65 -0.11 -14.96 -7.09
CA GLY A 65 0.45 -14.23 -5.95
C GLY A 65 -0.63 -13.86 -4.92
N PRO A 66 -0.24 -13.21 -3.81
CA PRO A 66 -1.18 -12.86 -2.72
C PRO A 66 -2.35 -11.99 -3.16
N VAL A 67 -2.13 -11.06 -4.10
CA VAL A 67 -3.17 -10.15 -4.59
C VAL A 67 -4.19 -10.86 -5.48
N ASP A 68 -3.84 -11.97 -6.12
CA ASP A 68 -4.78 -12.74 -6.96
C ASP A 68 -6.01 -13.19 -6.19
N LYS A 69 -5.82 -13.77 -5.01
CA LYS A 69 -6.94 -14.25 -4.17
C LYS A 69 -7.81 -13.08 -3.71
N LEU A 70 -7.18 -11.97 -3.36
CA LEU A 70 -7.88 -10.78 -2.92
C LEU A 70 -8.73 -10.19 -4.07
N ALA A 71 -8.15 -10.07 -5.26
CA ALA A 71 -8.83 -9.59 -6.45
C ALA A 71 -9.96 -10.53 -6.90
N GLN A 72 -9.80 -11.84 -6.75
CA GLN A 72 -10.85 -12.83 -7.04
C GLN A 72 -12.03 -12.72 -6.09
N ARG A 73 -11.80 -12.45 -4.81
CA ARG A 73 -12.85 -12.27 -3.79
C ARG A 73 -13.57 -10.94 -3.91
N HIS A 74 -12.86 -9.91 -4.37
CA HIS A 74 -13.35 -8.54 -4.43
C HIS A 74 -13.33 -8.04 -5.88
N THR A 75 -14.23 -8.56 -6.70
CA THR A 75 -14.28 -8.27 -8.15
C THR A 75 -14.52 -6.81 -8.48
N SER A 76 -15.10 -6.04 -7.55
CA SER A 76 -15.29 -4.58 -7.68
C SER A 76 -14.15 -3.76 -7.05
N GLY A 77 -13.07 -4.42 -6.64
CA GLY A 77 -11.94 -3.78 -5.97
C GLY A 77 -12.12 -3.63 -4.46
N ILE A 78 -11.00 -3.48 -3.76
CA ILE A 78 -10.97 -3.29 -2.31
C ILE A 78 -9.76 -2.46 -1.90
N ILE A 79 -9.95 -1.51 -0.97
CA ILE A 79 -8.85 -0.88 -0.26
C ILE A 79 -8.34 -1.91 0.75
N TYR A 80 -7.10 -2.40 0.58
CA TYR A 80 -6.59 -3.51 1.40
C TYR A 80 -5.44 -3.13 2.31
N HIS A 81 -4.78 -1.98 2.10
CA HIS A 81 -3.82 -1.45 3.06
C HIS A 81 -3.83 0.08 3.09
N LEU A 82 -3.39 0.61 4.22
CA LEU A 82 -3.01 2.01 4.38
C LEU A 82 -1.49 2.06 4.49
N CYS A 83 -0.85 2.98 3.76
CA CYS A 83 0.58 3.18 3.83
C CYS A 83 0.91 4.44 4.63
N TYR A 84 1.87 4.29 5.52
CA TYR A 84 2.46 5.39 6.27
C TYR A 84 3.95 5.44 5.97
N GLU A 85 4.54 6.62 5.96
CA GLU A 85 5.99 6.75 5.87
C GLU A 85 6.60 7.13 7.21
N THR A 86 7.84 6.74 7.39
CA THR A 86 8.63 7.00 8.60
C THR A 86 10.10 7.18 8.27
N ASP A 87 10.80 7.96 9.06
CA ASP A 87 12.25 8.03 9.08
C ASP A 87 12.87 7.16 10.19
N ASP A 88 12.02 6.55 11.04
CA ASP A 88 12.44 5.68 12.14
C ASP A 88 11.41 4.57 12.38
N LEU A 89 11.58 3.46 11.65
CA LEU A 89 10.68 2.30 11.75
C LEU A 89 10.59 1.75 13.17
N LYS A 90 11.73 1.67 13.85
CA LYS A 90 11.78 1.12 15.22
C LYS A 90 10.97 1.98 16.18
N ALA A 91 11.14 3.29 16.13
CA ALA A 91 10.38 4.21 16.97
C ALA A 91 8.89 4.21 16.62
N ALA A 92 8.56 4.11 15.33
CA ALA A 92 7.17 4.03 14.86
C ALA A 92 6.46 2.79 15.43
N LEU A 93 7.08 1.62 15.33
CA LEU A 93 6.52 0.37 15.88
C LEU A 93 6.44 0.39 17.40
N ALA A 94 7.48 0.88 18.08
CA ALA A 94 7.46 1.02 19.53
C ALA A 94 6.34 1.96 20.01
N GLY A 95 6.05 3.02 19.25
CA GLY A 95 4.94 3.92 19.53
C GLY A 95 3.58 3.21 19.48
N LEU A 96 3.37 2.33 18.50
CA LEU A 96 2.14 1.53 18.42
C LEU A 96 2.03 0.57 19.61
N GLU A 97 3.12 -0.12 19.93
CA GLU A 97 3.16 -1.10 21.04
C GLU A 97 2.94 -0.44 22.40
N SER A 98 3.44 0.78 22.61
CA SER A 98 3.27 1.51 23.86
C SER A 98 1.81 1.84 24.18
N ASP A 99 0.98 1.95 23.14
CA ASP A 99 -0.47 2.16 23.28
C ASP A 99 -1.26 0.83 23.32
N GLY A 100 -0.55 -0.29 23.44
CA GLY A 100 -1.16 -1.62 23.53
C GLY A 100 -1.58 -2.23 22.19
N LEU A 101 -1.21 -1.60 21.08
CA LEU A 101 -1.44 -2.17 19.75
C LEU A 101 -0.46 -3.30 19.46
N ARG A 102 -0.85 -4.21 18.58
CA ARG A 102 -0.03 -5.37 18.24
C ARG A 102 0.25 -5.41 16.73
N PRO A 103 1.32 -4.75 16.27
CA PRO A 103 1.77 -4.88 14.89
C PRO A 103 2.48 -6.22 14.70
N ILE A 104 1.90 -7.09 13.87
CA ILE A 104 2.48 -8.39 13.53
C ILE A 104 3.12 -8.28 12.15
N CYS A 105 4.43 -8.48 12.06
CA CYS A 105 5.15 -8.40 10.80
C CYS A 105 4.68 -9.50 9.84
N ILE A 106 4.16 -9.08 8.68
CA ILE A 106 3.76 -9.96 7.59
C ILE A 106 4.88 -10.06 6.56
N SER A 107 5.53 -8.94 6.26
CA SER A 107 6.66 -8.85 5.34
C SER A 107 7.68 -7.88 5.88
N PRO A 108 8.94 -8.32 6.09
CA PRO A 108 9.99 -7.42 6.59
C PRO A 108 10.37 -6.38 5.53
N PRO A 109 11.13 -5.33 5.92
CA PRO A 109 11.57 -4.29 4.99
C PRO A 109 12.23 -4.87 3.75
N THR A 110 11.71 -4.49 2.58
CA THR A 110 12.14 -4.96 1.27
C THR A 110 12.14 -3.78 0.31
N PRO A 111 13.16 -3.62 -0.54
CA PRO A 111 13.20 -2.52 -1.51
C PRO A 111 11.98 -2.52 -2.43
N ALA A 112 11.32 -1.37 -2.56
CA ALA A 112 10.13 -1.21 -3.38
C ALA A 112 10.45 -0.51 -4.70
N PRO A 113 10.23 -1.16 -5.86
CA PRO A 113 10.50 -0.56 -7.17
C PRO A 113 9.74 0.75 -7.40
N LEU A 114 8.49 0.82 -6.95
CA LEU A 114 7.64 2.00 -7.10
C LEU A 114 8.22 3.24 -6.41
N PHE A 115 8.97 3.05 -5.33
CA PHE A 115 9.52 4.13 -4.51
C PHE A 115 11.04 4.26 -4.61
N GLY A 116 11.60 3.94 -5.80
CA GLY A 116 13.03 4.10 -6.05
C GLY A 116 13.93 3.21 -5.18
N GLY A 117 13.44 2.08 -4.73
CA GLY A 117 14.18 1.15 -3.88
C GLY A 117 14.08 1.45 -2.37
N ARG A 118 13.30 2.44 -1.96
CA ARG A 118 13.02 2.68 -0.54
C ARG A 118 12.40 1.43 0.08
N PRO A 119 12.78 1.04 1.31
CA PRO A 119 12.22 -0.14 1.95
C PRO A 119 10.74 0.02 2.29
N VAL A 120 9.96 -1.02 2.02
CA VAL A 120 8.59 -1.16 2.51
C VAL A 120 8.47 -2.41 3.35
N SER A 121 7.65 -2.35 4.39
CA SER A 121 7.33 -3.47 5.26
C SER A 121 5.83 -3.50 5.54
N PHE A 122 5.29 -4.69 5.81
CA PHE A 122 3.87 -4.88 6.05
C PHE A 122 3.61 -5.46 7.42
N TYR A 123 2.61 -4.93 8.10
CA TYR A 123 2.20 -5.36 9.43
C TYR A 123 0.68 -5.52 9.48
N ASN A 124 0.23 -6.60 10.13
CA ASN A 124 -1.15 -6.69 10.54
C ASN A 124 -1.28 -6.11 11.95
N VAL A 125 -1.96 -4.98 12.08
CA VAL A 125 -2.28 -4.40 13.38
C VAL A 125 -3.60 -4.99 13.83
N VAL A 126 -3.55 -5.81 14.89
CA VAL A 126 -4.73 -6.53 15.39
C VAL A 126 -5.87 -5.55 15.72
N GLY A 127 -7.03 -5.78 15.12
CA GLY A 127 -8.21 -4.93 15.29
C GLY A 127 -8.30 -3.73 14.32
N MET A 128 -7.27 -3.51 13.50
CA MET A 128 -7.23 -2.40 12.54
C MET A 128 -7.04 -2.88 11.10
N GLY A 129 -6.15 -3.86 10.87
CA GLY A 129 -5.90 -4.42 9.56
C GLY A 129 -4.47 -4.26 9.07
N LEU A 130 -4.30 -4.39 7.76
CA LEU A 130 -2.99 -4.34 7.11
C LEU A 130 -2.51 -2.91 6.92
N ILE A 131 -1.30 -2.63 7.39
CA ILE A 131 -0.59 -1.39 7.09
C ILE A 131 0.71 -1.68 6.36
N GLU A 132 1.10 -0.78 5.47
CA GLU A 132 2.41 -0.71 4.87
C GLU A 132 3.19 0.43 5.52
N ILE A 133 4.49 0.23 5.76
CA ILE A 133 5.38 1.30 6.22
C ILE A 133 6.50 1.48 5.21
N LEU A 134 6.64 2.70 4.72
CA LEU A 134 7.65 3.14 3.77
C LEU A 134 8.74 3.92 4.53
N GLU A 135 10.02 3.50 4.37
CA GLU A 135 11.19 4.16 4.98
C GLU A 135 11.91 5.12 4.04
#